data_dfbe2722f1ba9c45e422617d60bfabe7
#
_entry.id   dfbe2722f1ba9c45e422617d60bfabe7
#
_cell.length_a   1.000
_cell.length_b   1.000
_cell.length_c   1.000
_cell.angle_alpha   90.00
_cell.angle_beta   90.00
_cell.angle_gamma   90.00
#
_symmetry.space_group_name_H-M   'P 1'
#
loop_
_entity.id
_entity.type
_entity.pdbx_description
1 polymer ?
#
loop_
_entity_poly.entity_id
_entity_poly.type
_entity_poly.pdbx_seq_one_letter_code
_entity_poly.pdbx_strand_id
1 'polypeptide(L)'
;VNGFFAGANAFFAPQDTTGTNSSNRPTAPERSGSPESLSPWEDLGQYGRFFVRGGPDVAELEALNGPGAKEPIRVFAGLQSADTVQGRADLVLEELKRTRAFDREVLVVATTTGMGYLDHRGTDPLEYLWNGDTAIAGVQYSYLPSWISMLADQDAVASTSRVVFETVHQYWSTLPSNDRPDLYLYGLSLGSRGVESVLSSISIVNAPVNGALMS
;
A
#
# COMPACT_ATOMS: atom_id res chain seq x y z
N VAL A 1 -25.86 -4.97 -15.14
CA VAL A 1 -24.65 -4.27 -14.71
C VAL A 1 -23.77 -5.20 -13.88
N ASN A 2 -24.28 -5.81 -12.78
CA ASN A 2 -23.49 -6.68 -11.92
C ASN A 2 -22.90 -7.92 -12.63
N GLY A 3 -23.60 -8.52 -13.60
CA GLY A 3 -23.10 -9.68 -14.34
C GLY A 3 -21.93 -9.37 -15.29
N PHE A 4 -21.90 -8.17 -15.88
CA PHE A 4 -20.80 -7.73 -16.73
C PHE A 4 -19.49 -7.57 -15.92
N PHE A 5 -19.57 -6.96 -14.74
CA PHE A 5 -18.39 -6.76 -13.90
C PHE A 5 -17.88 -8.04 -13.28
N ALA A 6 -18.75 -8.97 -12.90
CA ALA A 6 -18.35 -10.30 -12.46
C ALA A 6 -17.60 -11.05 -13.59
N GLY A 7 -18.09 -10.96 -14.82
CA GLY A 7 -17.43 -11.55 -15.99
C GLY A 7 -16.07 -10.88 -16.29
N ALA A 8 -16.02 -9.54 -16.21
CA ALA A 8 -14.77 -8.80 -16.41
C ALA A 8 -13.73 -9.15 -15.32
N ASN A 9 -14.11 -9.22 -14.04
CA ASN A 9 -13.22 -9.66 -12.97
C ASN A 9 -12.68 -11.07 -13.22
N ALA A 10 -13.54 -12.02 -13.62
CA ALA A 10 -13.11 -13.38 -13.95
C ALA A 10 -12.14 -13.45 -15.15
N PHE A 11 -12.29 -12.53 -16.11
CA PHE A 11 -11.40 -12.43 -17.28
C PHE A 11 -10.01 -11.88 -16.91
N PHE A 12 -9.94 -10.90 -16.02
CA PHE A 12 -8.67 -10.27 -15.62
C PHE A 12 -7.96 -10.98 -14.47
N ALA A 13 -8.65 -11.77 -13.65
CA ALA A 13 -8.07 -12.49 -12.52
C ALA A 13 -6.85 -13.36 -12.88
N PRO A 14 -6.81 -14.10 -14.02
CA PRO A 14 -5.62 -14.86 -14.38
C PRO A 14 -4.37 -14.03 -14.64
N GLN A 15 -4.51 -12.76 -15.03
CA GLN A 15 -3.38 -11.86 -15.24
C GLN A 15 -2.70 -11.48 -13.93
N ASP A 16 -3.43 -11.51 -12.83
CA ASP A 16 -2.92 -11.19 -11.50
C ASP A 16 -1.91 -12.22 -10.97
N THR A 17 -1.91 -13.44 -11.54
CA THR A 17 -0.91 -14.47 -11.24
C THR A 17 0.42 -14.29 -11.99
N THR A 18 0.52 -13.31 -12.89
CA THR A 18 1.74 -13.06 -13.67
C THR A 18 2.88 -12.64 -12.74
N GLY A 19 4.06 -13.22 -12.93
CA GLY A 19 5.26 -12.86 -12.17
C GLY A 19 5.39 -13.56 -10.81
N THR A 20 4.67 -14.65 -10.57
CA THR A 20 4.78 -15.48 -9.34
C THR A 20 6.11 -16.22 -9.20
N ASN A 21 7.00 -16.14 -10.20
CA ASN A 21 8.30 -16.80 -10.12
C ASN A 21 9.04 -16.37 -8.84
N SER A 22 9.38 -17.35 -8.03
CA SER A 22 10.05 -17.17 -6.74
C SER A 22 11.45 -16.53 -6.82
N SER A 23 12.09 -16.56 -7.99
CA SER A 23 13.41 -15.91 -8.21
C SER A 23 13.36 -14.38 -8.06
N ASN A 24 12.18 -13.78 -8.13
CA ASN A 24 11.96 -12.35 -7.98
C ASN A 24 11.38 -11.97 -6.61
N ARG A 25 11.27 -12.92 -5.71
CA ARG A 25 10.76 -12.70 -4.35
C ARG A 25 11.75 -11.88 -3.55
N PRO A 26 11.30 -10.83 -2.83
CA PRO A 26 12.20 -10.07 -1.96
C PRO A 26 12.73 -10.94 -0.81
N THR A 27 13.97 -10.71 -0.43
CA THR A 27 14.60 -11.39 0.71
C THR A 27 14.61 -10.51 1.96
N ALA A 28 14.49 -9.19 1.78
CA ALA A 28 14.45 -8.24 2.89
C ALA A 28 13.17 -8.41 3.71
N PRO A 29 13.26 -8.61 5.03
CA PRO A 29 12.09 -8.82 5.89
C PRO A 29 11.17 -7.61 5.97
N GLU A 30 11.64 -6.43 5.58
CA GLU A 30 10.89 -5.19 5.49
C GLU A 30 9.83 -5.20 4.36
N ARG A 31 9.90 -6.18 3.47
CA ARG A 31 9.04 -6.23 2.27
C ARG A 31 8.03 -7.37 2.36
N SER A 32 6.75 -7.09 2.08
CA SER A 32 5.73 -8.13 1.94
C SER A 32 6.13 -9.13 0.85
N GLY A 33 5.73 -10.38 1.03
CA GLY A 33 6.15 -11.48 0.18
C GLY A 33 7.53 -12.05 0.51
N SER A 34 8.32 -11.46 1.41
CA SER A 34 9.56 -12.06 1.93
C SER A 34 9.28 -13.35 2.71
N PRO A 35 10.28 -14.18 3.02
CA PRO A 35 10.08 -15.42 3.79
C PRO A 35 9.40 -15.21 5.15
N GLU A 36 9.56 -14.03 5.75
CA GLU A 36 9.03 -13.68 7.07
C GLU A 36 7.68 -12.96 7.00
N SER A 37 7.23 -12.61 5.80
CA SER A 37 5.98 -11.85 5.59
C SER A 37 4.74 -12.68 5.94
N LEU A 38 3.77 -12.04 6.58
CA LEU A 38 2.43 -12.58 6.79
C LEU A 38 1.58 -12.55 5.51
N SER A 39 2.00 -11.74 4.52
CA SER A 39 1.37 -11.66 3.18
C SER A 39 2.21 -12.45 2.18
N PRO A 40 1.80 -13.69 1.82
CA PRO A 40 2.58 -14.56 0.94
C PRO A 40 2.80 -13.94 -0.44
N TRP A 41 3.96 -14.18 -1.04
CA TRP A 41 4.33 -13.68 -2.37
C TRP A 41 3.29 -13.99 -3.45
N GLU A 42 2.71 -15.19 -3.40
CA GLU A 42 1.73 -15.69 -4.35
C GLU A 42 0.42 -14.87 -4.31
N ASP A 43 0.06 -14.34 -3.13
CA ASP A 43 -1.21 -13.66 -2.87
C ASP A 43 -1.17 -12.15 -3.13
N LEU A 44 0.02 -11.57 -3.39
CA LEU A 44 0.19 -10.13 -3.57
C LEU A 44 -0.42 -9.57 -4.85
N GLY A 45 -0.79 -10.42 -5.82
CA GLY A 45 -1.17 -9.95 -7.14
C GLY A 45 0.02 -9.41 -7.96
N GLN A 46 -0.19 -9.19 -9.25
CA GLN A 46 0.88 -8.76 -10.15
C GLN A 46 1.52 -7.43 -9.72
N TYR A 47 0.70 -6.44 -9.43
CA TYR A 47 1.19 -5.09 -9.11
C TYR A 47 1.68 -4.98 -7.66
N GLY A 48 1.15 -5.77 -6.73
CA GLY A 48 1.73 -5.88 -5.40
C GLY A 48 3.14 -6.45 -5.45
N ARG A 49 3.35 -7.53 -6.20
CA ARG A 49 4.69 -8.08 -6.44
C ARG A 49 5.64 -7.08 -7.11
N PHE A 50 5.13 -6.32 -8.09
CA PHE A 50 5.91 -5.26 -8.73
C PHE A 50 6.31 -4.18 -7.72
N PHE A 51 5.40 -3.74 -6.86
CA PHE A 51 5.66 -2.73 -5.83
C PHE A 51 6.68 -3.21 -4.80
N VAL A 52 6.49 -4.39 -4.20
CA VAL A 52 7.36 -4.83 -3.09
C VAL A 52 8.78 -5.20 -3.51
N ARG A 53 9.00 -5.58 -4.77
CA ARG A 53 10.34 -5.88 -5.30
C ARG A 53 11.06 -4.66 -5.86
N GLY A 54 10.34 -3.58 -6.13
CA GLY A 54 10.89 -2.34 -6.70
C GLY A 54 11.39 -1.38 -5.64
N GLY A 55 11.67 -0.15 -6.10
CA GLY A 55 12.20 0.92 -5.28
C GLY A 55 13.67 0.78 -4.91
N PRO A 56 14.24 1.82 -4.31
CA PRO A 56 15.66 1.83 -3.97
C PRO A 56 15.97 0.81 -2.86
N ASP A 57 17.16 0.25 -2.94
CA ASP A 57 17.80 -0.46 -1.85
C ASP A 57 18.70 0.47 -1.03
N VAL A 58 19.26 -0.04 0.07
CA VAL A 58 20.15 0.73 0.95
C VAL A 58 21.35 1.29 0.17
N ALA A 59 21.93 0.54 -0.76
CA ALA A 59 23.11 0.97 -1.49
C ALA A 59 22.79 2.12 -2.46
N GLU A 60 21.65 2.09 -3.12
CA GLU A 60 21.16 3.16 -4.00
C GLU A 60 20.84 4.43 -3.20
N LEU A 61 20.21 4.28 -2.02
CA LEU A 61 19.93 5.39 -1.11
C LEU A 61 21.22 6.04 -0.60
N GLU A 62 22.19 5.24 -0.15
CA GLU A 62 23.47 5.76 0.33
C GLU A 62 24.32 6.39 -0.77
N ALA A 63 24.20 5.91 -2.01
CA ALA A 63 24.89 6.51 -3.14
C ALA A 63 24.43 7.96 -3.41
N LEU A 64 23.16 8.28 -3.13
CA LEU A 64 22.61 9.63 -3.32
C LEU A 64 22.71 10.48 -2.06
N ASN A 65 22.37 9.94 -0.90
CA ASN A 65 22.16 10.69 0.34
C ASN A 65 23.32 10.55 1.35
N GLY A 66 24.27 9.67 1.10
CA GLY A 66 25.33 9.33 2.05
C GLY A 66 24.92 8.22 3.03
N PRO A 67 25.83 7.84 3.94
CA PRO A 67 25.66 6.66 4.79
C PRO A 67 24.52 6.82 5.79
N GLY A 68 24.00 5.67 6.25
CA GLY A 68 22.96 5.59 7.27
C GLY A 68 21.54 5.39 6.72
N ALA A 69 21.42 4.98 5.45
CA ALA A 69 20.13 4.60 4.90
C ALA A 69 19.56 3.37 5.62
N LYS A 70 18.22 3.30 5.65
CA LYS A 70 17.47 2.13 6.11
C LYS A 70 16.85 1.43 4.89
N GLU A 71 16.64 0.12 4.99
CA GLU A 71 15.84 -0.61 4.00
C GLU A 71 14.39 -0.10 4.06
N PRO A 72 13.83 0.42 2.96
CA PRO A 72 12.45 0.91 2.96
C PRO A 72 11.45 -0.22 3.22
N ILE A 73 10.44 0.06 4.06
CA ILE A 73 9.38 -0.89 4.33
C ILE A 73 8.31 -0.76 3.25
N ARG A 74 8.01 -1.86 2.56
CA ARG A 74 6.96 -1.95 1.55
C ARG A 74 5.97 -3.06 1.89
N VAL A 75 4.81 -2.66 2.42
CA VAL A 75 3.73 -3.56 2.83
C VAL A 75 2.62 -3.57 1.78
N PHE A 76 2.17 -4.77 1.42
CA PHE A 76 1.09 -4.92 0.45
C PHE A 76 0.22 -6.15 0.75
N ALA A 77 -1.11 -5.98 0.61
CA ALA A 77 -2.05 -7.08 0.59
C ALA A 77 -2.80 -7.13 -0.76
N GLY A 78 -2.67 -8.25 -1.45
CA GLY A 78 -3.41 -8.54 -2.68
C GLY A 78 -4.84 -9.02 -2.41
N LEU A 79 -5.63 -9.19 -3.45
CA LEU A 79 -7.00 -9.70 -3.31
C LEU A 79 -7.07 -11.12 -2.73
N GLN A 80 -6.04 -11.93 -2.98
CA GLN A 80 -5.95 -13.31 -2.47
C GLN A 80 -5.47 -13.38 -1.02
N SER A 81 -4.94 -12.29 -0.47
CA SER A 81 -4.37 -12.29 0.88
C SER A 81 -5.44 -12.42 1.98
N ALA A 82 -6.69 -12.01 1.72
CA ALA A 82 -7.85 -12.26 2.58
C ALA A 82 -9.17 -12.01 1.83
N ASP A 83 -10.23 -12.70 2.24
CA ASP A 83 -11.54 -12.69 1.57
C ASP A 83 -12.25 -11.32 1.65
N THR A 84 -11.98 -10.53 2.68
CA THR A 84 -12.65 -9.25 2.92
C THR A 84 -11.69 -8.07 2.88
N VAL A 85 -12.21 -6.89 2.59
CA VAL A 85 -11.44 -5.64 2.68
C VAL A 85 -10.89 -5.45 4.10
N GLN A 86 -11.69 -5.71 5.12
CA GLN A 86 -11.25 -5.61 6.51
C GLN A 86 -10.12 -6.60 6.80
N GLY A 87 -10.23 -7.85 6.37
CA GLY A 87 -9.18 -8.84 6.56
C GLY A 87 -7.84 -8.43 5.90
N ARG A 88 -7.89 -7.82 4.71
CA ARG A 88 -6.69 -7.27 4.06
C ARG A 88 -6.13 -6.06 4.82
N ALA A 89 -6.99 -5.18 5.33
CA ALA A 89 -6.57 -4.05 6.16
C ALA A 89 -5.91 -4.49 7.47
N ASP A 90 -6.48 -5.50 8.13
CA ASP A 90 -5.93 -6.10 9.35
C ASP A 90 -4.56 -6.75 9.06
N LEU A 91 -4.44 -7.48 7.95
CA LEU A 91 -3.18 -8.07 7.52
C LEU A 91 -2.10 -7.00 7.27
N VAL A 92 -2.46 -5.90 6.60
CA VAL A 92 -1.55 -4.76 6.41
C VAL A 92 -1.11 -4.18 7.74
N LEU A 93 -2.02 -4.00 8.69
CA LEU A 93 -1.67 -3.50 10.02
C LEU A 93 -0.70 -4.44 10.74
N GLU A 94 -0.92 -5.75 10.69
CA GLU A 94 -0.02 -6.73 11.32
C GLU A 94 1.36 -6.78 10.61
N GLU A 95 1.40 -6.65 9.28
CA GLU A 95 2.66 -6.51 8.53
C GLU A 95 3.41 -5.22 8.91
N LEU A 96 2.73 -4.09 9.05
CA LEU A 96 3.32 -2.83 9.52
C LEU A 96 3.91 -2.97 10.93
N LYS A 97 3.23 -3.68 11.83
CA LYS A 97 3.76 -3.97 13.18
C LYS A 97 4.96 -4.89 13.11
N ARG A 98 4.89 -5.98 12.35
CA ARG A 98 5.97 -6.96 12.20
C ARG A 98 7.24 -6.29 11.68
N THR A 99 7.12 -5.44 10.67
CA THR A 99 8.23 -4.72 10.04
C THR A 99 8.72 -3.51 10.85
N ARG A 100 8.08 -3.22 11.99
CA ARG A 100 8.37 -2.05 12.82
C ARG A 100 8.17 -0.72 12.06
N ALA A 101 7.16 -0.67 11.19
CA ALA A 101 6.84 0.51 10.40
C ALA A 101 6.50 1.74 11.26
N PHE A 102 5.97 1.52 12.44
CA PHE A 102 5.62 2.59 13.37
C PHE A 102 6.83 3.21 14.11
N ASP A 103 8.02 2.61 13.96
CA ASP A 103 9.30 3.14 14.46
C ASP A 103 10.07 3.90 13.35
N ARG A 104 9.48 4.06 12.17
CA ARG A 104 10.05 4.84 11.05
C ARG A 104 9.70 6.32 11.22
N GLU A 105 10.44 7.17 10.49
CA GLU A 105 10.15 8.62 10.48
C GLU A 105 8.84 8.90 9.75
N VAL A 106 8.56 8.16 8.66
CA VAL A 106 7.38 8.37 7.81
C VAL A 106 6.63 7.08 7.54
N LEU A 107 5.31 7.14 7.69
CA LEU A 107 4.36 6.12 7.26
C LEU A 107 3.42 6.70 6.20
N VAL A 108 3.31 6.02 5.07
CA VAL A 108 2.40 6.38 3.97
C VAL A 108 1.34 5.31 3.79
N VAL A 109 0.07 5.69 3.92
CA VAL A 109 -1.06 4.85 3.49
C VAL A 109 -1.39 5.22 2.05
N ALA A 110 -1.08 4.29 1.13
CA ALA A 110 -1.22 4.50 -0.29
C ALA A 110 -2.51 3.85 -0.82
N THR A 111 -3.35 4.65 -1.47
CA THR A 111 -4.50 4.14 -2.20
C THR A 111 -4.07 3.73 -3.60
N THR A 112 -4.21 2.44 -3.90
CA THR A 112 -3.86 1.86 -5.20
C THR A 112 -4.90 2.19 -6.28
N THR A 113 -4.55 1.98 -7.54
CA THR A 113 -5.54 1.83 -8.61
C THR A 113 -6.21 0.45 -8.53
N GLY A 114 -7.26 0.19 -9.33
CA GLY A 114 -8.07 -1.04 -9.25
C GLY A 114 -7.28 -2.33 -9.09
N MET A 115 -6.33 -2.58 -9.99
CA MET A 115 -5.47 -3.79 -9.98
C MET A 115 -4.33 -3.75 -8.94
N GLY A 116 -4.30 -2.76 -8.06
CA GLY A 116 -3.27 -2.67 -7.03
C GLY A 116 -2.02 -1.88 -7.44
N TYR A 117 -2.03 -1.17 -8.57
CA TYR A 117 -0.86 -0.42 -9.04
C TYR A 117 -0.56 0.78 -8.15
N LEU A 118 0.70 0.88 -7.74
CA LEU A 118 1.33 2.06 -7.14
C LEU A 118 2.47 2.52 -8.05
N ASP A 119 2.49 3.81 -8.38
CA ASP A 119 3.50 4.37 -9.29
C ASP A 119 4.82 4.60 -8.54
N HIS A 120 5.89 3.99 -9.04
CA HIS A 120 7.24 4.20 -8.53
C HIS A 120 7.69 5.66 -8.57
N ARG A 121 7.19 6.44 -9.54
CA ARG A 121 7.49 7.88 -9.64
C ARG A 121 6.94 8.68 -8.46
N GLY A 122 5.96 8.13 -7.74
CA GLY A 122 5.42 8.74 -6.52
C GLY A 122 5.98 8.11 -5.26
N THR A 123 6.24 6.80 -5.24
CA THR A 123 6.71 6.08 -4.05
C THR A 123 8.22 6.18 -3.85
N ASP A 124 9.03 6.00 -4.90
CA ASP A 124 10.48 6.00 -4.76
C ASP A 124 11.05 7.36 -4.29
N PRO A 125 10.58 8.53 -4.78
CA PRO A 125 11.04 9.82 -4.24
C PRO A 125 10.80 9.99 -2.74
N LEU A 126 9.73 9.43 -2.19
CA LEU A 126 9.49 9.46 -0.74
C LEU A 126 10.58 8.70 0.02
N GLU A 127 11.00 7.55 -0.49
CA GLU A 127 12.06 6.76 0.13
C GLU A 127 13.42 7.44 0.05
N TYR A 128 13.71 8.14 -1.06
CA TYR A 128 14.92 8.96 -1.19
C TYR A 128 14.91 10.17 -0.25
N LEU A 129 13.77 10.86 -0.09
CA LEU A 129 13.66 12.04 0.76
C LEU A 129 13.99 11.75 2.23
N TRP A 130 13.59 10.59 2.73
CA TRP A 130 13.83 10.16 4.12
C TRP A 130 14.90 9.06 4.25
N ASN A 131 15.76 8.92 3.23
CA ASN A 131 16.88 7.96 3.25
C ASN A 131 16.45 6.56 3.68
N GLY A 132 15.29 6.10 3.20
CA GLY A 132 14.72 4.80 3.52
C GLY A 132 14.06 4.68 4.90
N ASP A 133 14.04 5.74 5.71
CA ASP A 133 13.33 5.71 7.00
C ASP A 133 11.82 5.87 6.82
N THR A 134 11.27 5.03 5.98
CA THR A 134 9.91 5.08 5.47
C THR A 134 9.22 3.72 5.54
N ALA A 135 7.89 3.77 5.64
CA ALA A 135 7.03 2.63 5.39
C ALA A 135 5.88 3.05 4.45
N ILE A 136 5.66 2.28 3.39
CA ILE A 136 4.56 2.51 2.45
C ILE A 136 3.67 1.27 2.42
N ALA A 137 2.38 1.46 2.66
CA ALA A 137 1.39 0.38 2.70
C ALA A 137 0.30 0.57 1.65
N GLY A 138 -0.02 -0.50 0.91
CA GLY A 138 -1.09 -0.53 -0.09
C GLY A 138 -1.93 -1.80 -0.05
N VAL A 139 -3.15 -1.71 -0.58
CA VAL A 139 -4.09 -2.84 -0.69
C VAL A 139 -4.71 -2.86 -2.09
N GLN A 140 -4.73 -4.02 -2.71
CA GLN A 140 -5.49 -4.24 -3.94
C GLN A 140 -6.98 -4.39 -3.62
N TYR A 141 -7.84 -3.72 -4.39
CA TYR A 141 -9.30 -3.81 -4.18
C TYR A 141 -10.07 -4.41 -5.36
N SER A 142 -9.45 -4.58 -6.54
CA SER A 142 -10.11 -5.13 -7.73
C SER A 142 -9.13 -5.85 -8.65
N TYR A 143 -9.64 -6.69 -9.54
CA TYR A 143 -8.89 -7.18 -10.71
C TYR A 143 -9.06 -6.29 -11.93
N LEU A 144 -9.97 -5.32 -11.87
CA LEU A 144 -10.33 -4.50 -13.02
C LEU A 144 -9.28 -3.42 -13.30
N PRO A 145 -8.90 -3.22 -14.56
CA PRO A 145 -8.13 -2.06 -14.98
C PRO A 145 -8.80 -0.74 -14.55
N SER A 146 -7.99 0.29 -14.30
CA SER A 146 -8.45 1.57 -13.73
C SER A 146 -9.60 2.20 -14.53
N TRP A 147 -9.59 2.11 -15.88
CA TRP A 147 -10.63 2.69 -16.71
C TRP A 147 -12.00 1.98 -16.57
N ILE A 148 -11.99 0.66 -16.30
CA ILE A 148 -13.23 -0.07 -15.99
C ILE A 148 -13.68 0.25 -14.56
N SER A 149 -12.75 0.24 -13.60
CA SER A 149 -13.04 0.55 -12.20
C SER A 149 -13.59 1.97 -12.04
N MET A 150 -13.11 2.92 -12.85
CA MET A 150 -13.61 4.30 -12.84
C MET A 150 -15.08 4.40 -13.27
N LEU A 151 -15.53 3.52 -14.16
CA LEU A 151 -16.92 3.50 -14.64
C LEU A 151 -17.83 2.63 -13.75
N ALA A 152 -17.25 1.62 -13.09
CA ALA A 152 -18.00 0.54 -12.48
C ALA A 152 -18.07 0.61 -10.95
N ASP A 153 -17.02 1.12 -10.29
CA ASP A 153 -16.82 0.81 -8.88
C ASP A 153 -16.11 1.95 -8.12
N GLN A 154 -16.58 3.18 -8.34
CA GLN A 154 -16.06 4.35 -7.62
C GLN A 154 -16.27 4.23 -6.10
N ASP A 155 -17.33 3.53 -5.69
CA ASP A 155 -17.64 3.30 -4.28
C ASP A 155 -16.67 2.29 -3.64
N ALA A 156 -16.16 1.32 -4.42
CA ALA A 156 -15.19 0.35 -3.90
C ALA A 156 -13.84 0.98 -3.56
N VAL A 157 -13.34 1.91 -4.39
CA VAL A 157 -12.08 2.60 -4.05
C VAL A 157 -12.25 3.43 -2.79
N ALA A 158 -13.34 4.18 -2.68
CA ALA A 158 -13.61 5.03 -1.51
C ALA A 158 -13.78 4.20 -0.23
N SER A 159 -14.58 3.12 -0.29
CA SER A 159 -14.81 2.25 0.85
C SER A 159 -13.56 1.49 1.29
N THR A 160 -12.80 0.93 0.33
CA THR A 160 -11.55 0.23 0.64
C THR A 160 -10.52 1.17 1.25
N SER A 161 -10.34 2.35 0.67
CA SER A 161 -9.38 3.33 1.17
C SER A 161 -9.71 3.76 2.60
N ARG A 162 -10.98 3.98 2.91
CA ARG A 162 -11.42 4.30 4.28
C ARG A 162 -11.13 3.17 5.25
N VAL A 163 -11.49 1.93 4.92
CA VAL A 163 -11.26 0.77 5.80
C VAL A 163 -9.77 0.60 6.09
N VAL A 164 -8.93 0.65 5.06
CA VAL A 164 -7.47 0.50 5.22
C VAL A 164 -6.90 1.64 6.05
N PHE A 165 -7.27 2.88 5.72
CA PHE A 165 -6.82 4.04 6.47
C PHE A 165 -7.28 4.00 7.93
N GLU A 166 -8.57 3.78 8.18
CA GLU A 166 -9.11 3.76 9.54
C GLU A 166 -8.47 2.68 10.39
N THR A 167 -8.21 1.50 9.83
CA THR A 167 -7.54 0.40 10.54
C THR A 167 -6.12 0.81 10.97
N VAL A 168 -5.33 1.39 10.05
CA VAL A 168 -3.96 1.84 10.35
C VAL A 168 -3.97 3.06 11.27
N HIS A 169 -4.81 4.05 10.96
CA HIS A 169 -4.92 5.30 11.71
C HIS A 169 -5.38 5.10 13.14
N GLN A 170 -6.32 4.18 13.39
CA GLN A 170 -6.79 3.86 14.73
C GLN A 170 -5.61 3.38 15.60
N TYR A 171 -4.79 2.47 15.10
CA TYR A 171 -3.60 2.02 15.82
C TYR A 171 -2.59 3.15 15.97
N TRP A 172 -2.25 3.86 14.90
CA TRP A 172 -1.31 4.98 14.90
C TRP A 172 -1.70 6.06 15.92
N SER A 173 -2.99 6.36 16.05
CA SER A 173 -3.50 7.38 16.98
C SER A 173 -3.39 6.96 18.45
N THR A 174 -3.21 5.66 18.75
CA THR A 174 -2.96 5.18 20.13
C THR A 174 -1.50 5.37 20.57
N LEU A 175 -0.59 5.56 19.63
CA LEU A 175 0.82 5.77 19.92
C LEU A 175 1.06 7.18 20.44
N PRO A 176 2.07 7.38 21.31
CA PRO A 176 2.44 8.72 21.78
C PRO A 176 2.77 9.64 20.60
N SER A 177 2.29 10.86 20.61
CA SER A 177 2.46 11.81 19.50
C SER A 177 3.90 12.18 19.18
N ASN A 178 4.81 12.02 20.11
CA ASN A 178 6.24 12.28 19.96
C ASN A 178 7.07 11.02 19.63
N ASP A 179 6.41 9.87 19.46
CA ASP A 179 7.07 8.58 19.27
C ASP A 179 6.35 7.75 18.19
N ARG A 180 5.69 8.42 17.25
CA ARG A 180 4.99 7.81 16.12
C ARG A 180 5.43 8.47 14.82
N PRO A 181 5.42 7.74 13.70
CA PRO A 181 5.80 8.31 12.41
C PRO A 181 4.87 9.43 11.98
N ASP A 182 5.39 10.35 11.19
CA ASP A 182 4.55 11.25 10.40
C ASP A 182 3.70 10.44 9.44
N LEU A 183 2.38 10.66 9.47
CA LEU A 183 1.42 9.91 8.66
C LEU A 183 1.01 10.71 7.42
N TYR A 184 1.27 10.14 6.25
CA TYR A 184 0.89 10.70 4.96
C TYR A 184 -0.05 9.79 4.18
N LEU A 185 -0.83 10.40 3.29
CA LEU A 185 -1.67 9.72 2.32
C LEU A 185 -1.09 9.88 0.92
N TYR A 186 -1.18 8.85 0.10
CA TYR A 186 -0.79 8.91 -1.30
C TYR A 186 -1.87 8.30 -2.19
N GLY A 187 -2.15 8.95 -3.33
CA GLY A 187 -3.06 8.41 -4.33
C GLY A 187 -2.80 8.97 -5.71
N LEU A 188 -2.73 8.07 -6.71
CA LEU A 188 -2.58 8.40 -8.11
C LEU A 188 -3.90 8.15 -8.85
N SER A 189 -4.35 9.11 -9.69
CA SER A 189 -5.53 8.94 -10.57
C SER A 189 -6.77 8.52 -9.76
N LEU A 190 -7.31 7.33 -10.00
CA LEU A 190 -8.43 6.80 -9.21
C LEU A 190 -8.11 6.68 -7.71
N GLY A 191 -6.85 6.43 -7.36
CA GLY A 191 -6.37 6.45 -5.97
C GLY A 191 -6.54 7.81 -5.29
N SER A 192 -6.47 8.92 -6.03
CA SER A 192 -6.71 10.27 -5.48
C SER A 192 -8.14 10.41 -4.92
N ARG A 193 -9.14 9.79 -5.56
CA ARG A 193 -10.52 9.75 -5.03
C ARG A 193 -10.62 8.99 -3.71
N GLY A 194 -9.83 7.92 -3.57
CA GLY A 194 -9.73 7.21 -2.30
C GLY A 194 -9.18 8.11 -1.19
N VAL A 195 -8.11 8.86 -1.49
CA VAL A 195 -7.53 9.84 -0.57
C VAL A 195 -8.54 10.94 -0.21
N GLU A 196 -9.25 11.51 -1.18
CA GLU A 196 -10.32 12.50 -0.93
C GLU A 196 -11.39 11.94 0.03
N SER A 197 -11.79 10.68 -0.16
CA SER A 197 -12.77 10.03 0.69
C SER A 197 -12.29 9.86 2.14
N VAL A 198 -10.99 9.62 2.31
CA VAL A 198 -10.33 9.51 3.62
C VAL A 198 -10.24 10.88 4.28
N LEU A 199 -9.80 11.91 3.54
CA LEU A 199 -9.69 13.29 4.06
C LEU A 199 -11.03 13.86 4.55
N SER A 200 -12.13 13.33 4.04
CA SER A 200 -13.48 13.69 4.47
C SER A 200 -13.95 12.91 5.72
N SER A 201 -13.12 12.01 6.27
CA SER A 201 -13.50 11.20 7.42
C SER A 201 -13.35 11.97 8.74
N ILE A 202 -14.18 11.62 9.73
CA ILE A 202 -14.13 12.21 11.06
C ILE A 202 -12.86 11.85 11.83
N SER A 203 -12.21 10.76 11.47
CA SER A 203 -10.97 10.29 12.10
C SER A 203 -9.84 11.32 11.96
N ILE A 204 -9.75 11.99 10.80
CA ILE A 204 -8.75 13.03 10.54
C ILE A 204 -8.98 14.28 11.40
N VAL A 205 -10.22 14.58 11.74
CA VAL A 205 -10.52 15.74 12.62
C VAL A 205 -9.96 15.54 14.02
N ASN A 206 -10.01 14.30 14.52
CA ASN A 206 -9.57 13.99 15.89
C ASN A 206 -8.05 13.79 15.99
N ALA A 207 -7.44 13.22 14.96
CA ALA A 207 -6.00 13.01 14.89
C ALA A 207 -5.54 13.25 13.43
N PRO A 208 -5.17 14.50 13.09
CA PRO A 208 -4.86 14.89 11.73
C PRO A 208 -3.60 14.18 11.21
N VAL A 209 -3.63 13.83 9.91
CA VAL A 209 -2.46 13.37 9.18
C VAL A 209 -1.53 14.53 8.85
N ASN A 210 -0.25 14.25 8.59
CA ASN A 210 0.76 15.26 8.28
C ASN A 210 0.62 15.84 6.87
N GLY A 211 0.04 15.07 5.94
CA GLY A 211 -0.22 15.54 4.58
C GLY A 211 -0.80 14.49 3.66
N ALA A 212 -1.11 14.91 2.43
CA ALA A 212 -1.58 14.03 1.35
C ALA A 212 -0.99 14.46 0.01
N LEU A 213 -0.53 13.49 -0.78
CA LEU A 213 -0.09 13.67 -2.15
C LEU A 213 -1.09 13.00 -3.10
N MET A 214 -1.69 13.79 -3.96
CA MET A 214 -2.63 13.35 -5.01
C MET A 214 -2.10 13.77 -6.38
N SER A 215 -2.07 12.85 -7.34
CA SER A 215 -1.57 13.11 -8.69
C SER A 215 -2.35 12.39 -9.79
#